data_7beb37163b10058eeafbfdfcdf396d11
#
_entry.id   7beb37163b10058eeafbfdfcdf396d11
#
_cell.length_a   1.000
_cell.length_b   1.000
_cell.length_c   1.000
_cell.angle_alpha   90.00
_cell.angle_beta   90.00
_cell.angle_gamma   90.00
#
_symmetry.space_group_name_H-M   'P 1'
#
loop_
_entity.id
_entity.type
_entity.pdbx_description
1 polymer ?
#
loop_
_entity_poly.entity_id
_entity_poly.type
_entity_poly.pdbx_seq_one_letter_code
_entity_poly.pdbx_strand_id
1 'polypeptide(L)'
;MVQKFQKGLSIEGPSFIHVPQPCFTGWRFDPRYGIKIGRLAIETAMWINWEMVDGEFRVTVRVPKRKHVRHYLSSPLARSYRRPKRMGICHRGY
;
A
#
# COMPACT_ATOMS: atom_id res chain seq x y z
N MET A 1 13.13 -4.28 -4.41
CA MET A 1 13.21 -4.33 -2.93
C MET A 1 14.61 -4.70 -2.44
N VAL A 2 15.20 -5.79 -2.89
CA VAL A 2 16.55 -6.24 -2.48
C VAL A 2 17.59 -5.12 -2.55
N GLN A 3 17.64 -4.37 -3.64
CA GLN A 3 18.58 -3.25 -3.80
C GLN A 3 18.44 -2.17 -2.72
N LYS A 4 17.22 -1.88 -2.25
CA LYS A 4 16.99 -0.92 -1.16
C LYS A 4 17.57 -1.42 0.16
N PHE A 5 17.43 -2.71 0.44
CA PHE A 5 18.03 -3.32 1.62
C PHE A 5 19.55 -3.31 1.54
N GLN A 6 20.12 -3.64 0.39
CA GLN A 6 21.58 -3.59 0.19
C GLN A 6 22.14 -2.17 0.38
N LYS A 7 21.45 -1.14 -0.15
CA LYS A 7 21.82 0.25 0.09
C LYS A 7 21.74 0.61 1.58
N GLY A 8 20.66 0.22 2.25
CA GLY A 8 20.50 0.47 3.69
C GLY A 8 21.62 -0.15 4.53
N LEU A 9 22.03 -1.36 4.19
CA LEU A 9 23.12 -2.06 4.88
C LEU A 9 24.53 -1.46 4.59
N SER A 10 24.71 -0.79 3.46
CA SER A 10 25.98 -0.19 3.09
C SER A 10 26.23 1.16 3.74
N ILE A 11 25.21 1.76 4.38
CA ILE A 11 25.33 3.06 5.05
C ILE A 11 25.82 2.86 6.48
N GLU A 12 26.83 3.61 6.86
CA GLU A 12 27.26 3.69 8.27
C GLU A 12 26.25 4.53 9.05
N GLY A 13 25.50 3.88 9.94
CA GLY A 13 24.51 4.53 10.75
C GLY A 13 23.11 3.90 10.61
N PRO A 14 22.10 4.45 11.28
CA PRO A 14 20.76 3.94 11.24
C PRO A 14 20.12 4.12 9.86
N SER A 15 19.42 3.10 9.39
CA SER A 15 18.61 3.17 8.18
C SER A 15 17.18 2.70 8.48
N PHE A 16 16.23 3.31 7.82
CA PHE A 16 14.81 3.00 7.98
C PHE A 16 14.21 2.55 6.65
N ILE A 17 13.52 1.41 6.66
CA ILE A 17 12.83 0.88 5.48
C ILE A 17 11.38 0.65 5.81
N HIS A 18 10.50 1.35 5.10
CA HIS A 18 9.06 1.19 5.21
C HIS A 18 8.54 0.32 4.07
N VAL A 19 8.00 -0.83 4.41
CA VAL A 19 7.47 -1.79 3.44
C VAL A 19 5.95 -1.83 3.55
N PRO A 20 5.21 -1.29 2.57
CA PRO A 20 3.76 -1.42 2.54
C PRO A 20 3.38 -2.85 2.21
N GLN A 21 2.51 -3.42 2.97
CA GLN A 21 1.98 -4.75 2.75
C GLN A 21 0.46 -4.72 2.65
N PRO A 22 -0.13 -5.16 1.54
CA PRO A 22 -1.57 -5.33 1.45
C PRO A 22 -2.03 -6.40 2.43
N CYS A 23 -2.71 -5.99 3.48
CA CYS A 23 -3.21 -6.89 4.51
C CYS A 23 -4.68 -7.22 4.23
N PHE A 24 -4.96 -8.48 3.88
CA PHE A 24 -6.33 -8.91 3.55
C PHE A 24 -7.29 -8.81 4.73
N THR A 25 -6.83 -9.01 5.94
CA THR A 25 -7.63 -8.87 7.17
C THR A 25 -7.93 -7.40 7.48
N GLY A 26 -6.92 -6.55 7.47
CA GLY A 26 -7.08 -5.13 7.76
C GLY A 26 -7.85 -4.38 6.67
N TRP A 27 -7.57 -4.70 5.42
CA TRP A 27 -8.19 -4.05 4.26
C TRP A 27 -9.45 -4.78 3.77
N ARG A 28 -9.77 -5.93 4.36
CA ARG A 28 -10.98 -6.72 4.11
C ARG A 28 -11.20 -7.09 2.65
N PHE A 29 -10.26 -7.78 2.06
CA PHE A 29 -10.37 -8.33 0.71
C PHE A 29 -9.97 -9.79 0.68
N ASP A 30 -10.32 -10.49 -0.40
CA ASP A 30 -9.93 -11.88 -0.58
C ASP A 30 -8.40 -11.97 -0.82
N PRO A 31 -7.66 -12.84 -0.11
CA PRO A 31 -6.20 -13.00 -0.24
C PRO A 31 -5.71 -13.18 -1.68
N ARG A 32 -6.53 -13.75 -2.56
CA ARG A 32 -6.20 -13.95 -3.98
C ARG A 32 -5.90 -12.63 -4.72
N TYR A 33 -6.43 -11.53 -4.23
CA TYR A 33 -6.29 -10.21 -4.85
C TYR A 33 -5.16 -9.36 -4.27
N GLY A 34 -4.38 -9.89 -3.31
CA GLY A 34 -3.34 -9.13 -2.62
C GLY A 34 -2.33 -8.47 -3.57
N ILE A 35 -1.78 -9.24 -4.52
CA ILE A 35 -0.82 -8.72 -5.51
C ILE A 35 -1.48 -7.67 -6.41
N LYS A 36 -2.70 -7.91 -6.87
CA LYS A 36 -3.44 -6.96 -7.72
C LYS A 36 -3.70 -5.65 -7.01
N ILE A 37 -4.11 -5.70 -5.75
CA ILE A 37 -4.37 -4.50 -4.95
C ILE A 37 -3.07 -3.74 -4.67
N GLY A 38 -1.99 -4.43 -4.35
CA GLY A 38 -0.68 -3.80 -4.19
C GLY A 38 -0.19 -3.08 -5.45
N ARG A 39 -0.39 -3.68 -6.62
CA ARG A 39 -0.08 -3.03 -7.91
C ARG A 39 -0.96 -1.81 -8.17
N LEU A 40 -2.26 -1.93 -7.94
CA LEU A 40 -3.19 -0.81 -8.09
C LEU A 40 -2.86 0.37 -7.17
N ALA A 41 -2.41 0.12 -5.96
CA ALA A 41 -1.97 1.17 -5.04
C ALA A 41 -0.82 2.00 -5.63
N ILE A 42 0.12 1.36 -6.32
CA ILE A 42 1.23 2.05 -7.00
C ILE A 42 0.75 2.74 -8.28
N GLU A 43 -0.02 2.05 -9.11
CA GLU A 43 -0.52 2.58 -10.39
C GLU A 43 -1.46 3.77 -10.25
N THR A 44 -2.17 3.86 -9.13
CA THR A 44 -3.07 4.98 -8.80
C THR A 44 -2.39 6.06 -7.96
N ALA A 45 -1.12 5.87 -7.62
CA ALA A 45 -0.35 6.73 -6.74
C ALA A 45 -0.93 6.89 -5.31
N MET A 46 -1.73 5.90 -4.86
CA MET A 46 -2.10 5.79 -3.45
C MET A 46 -0.87 5.49 -2.58
N TRP A 47 0.11 4.82 -3.16
CA TRP A 47 1.42 4.60 -2.57
C TRP A 47 2.52 5.01 -3.55
N ILE A 48 3.43 5.85 -3.08
CA ILE A 48 4.58 6.31 -3.87
C ILE A 48 5.84 5.63 -3.34
N ASN A 49 6.56 4.94 -4.23
CA ASN A 49 7.86 4.38 -3.90
C ASN A 49 8.96 5.44 -4.00
N TRP A 50 9.56 5.75 -2.89
CA TRP A 50 10.62 6.75 -2.80
C TRP A 50 11.79 6.24 -1.97
N GLU A 51 12.90 6.92 -2.05
CA GLU A 51 14.05 6.75 -1.20
C GLU A 51 14.66 8.10 -0.86
N MET A 52 15.28 8.20 0.29
CA MET A 52 16.07 9.33 0.68
C MET A 52 17.45 8.81 1.12
N VAL A 53 18.48 9.23 0.43
CA VAL A 53 19.88 8.86 0.70
C VAL A 53 20.70 10.12 0.78
N ASP A 54 21.45 10.30 1.87
CA ASP A 54 22.27 11.48 2.13
C ASP A 54 21.52 12.82 2.00
N GLY A 55 20.24 12.83 2.43
CA GLY A 55 19.40 14.02 2.33
C GLY A 55 18.79 14.26 0.94
N GLU A 56 19.12 13.44 -0.05
CA GLU A 56 18.55 13.52 -1.40
C GLU A 56 17.31 12.65 -1.53
N PHE A 57 16.18 13.27 -1.85
CA PHE A 57 14.92 12.60 -2.09
C PHE A 57 14.79 12.17 -3.56
N ARG A 58 14.43 10.91 -3.77
CA ARG A 58 14.23 10.35 -5.11
C ARG A 58 13.02 9.45 -5.16
N VAL A 59 12.16 9.65 -6.15
CA VAL A 59 11.07 8.71 -6.46
C VAL A 59 11.63 7.55 -7.29
N THR A 60 11.54 6.33 -6.76
CA THR A 60 12.16 5.15 -7.39
C THR A 60 11.30 4.50 -8.44
N VAL A 61 9.98 4.61 -8.33
CA VAL A 61 9.05 4.09 -9.34
C VAL A 61 8.17 5.23 -9.83
N ARG A 62 8.39 5.64 -11.07
CA ARG A 62 7.55 6.63 -11.74
C ARG A 62 6.46 5.91 -12.53
N VAL A 63 5.23 6.36 -12.35
CA VAL A 63 4.09 5.89 -13.13
C VAL A 63 3.73 6.98 -14.14
N PRO A 64 4.14 6.85 -15.42
CA PRO A 64 3.97 7.91 -16.42
C PRO A 64 2.49 8.18 -16.71
N LYS A 65 1.66 7.14 -16.71
CA LYS A 65 0.21 7.23 -16.88
C LYS A 65 -0.49 6.65 -15.67
N ARG A 66 -0.86 7.52 -14.75
CA ARG A 66 -1.56 7.12 -13.54
C ARG A 66 -2.98 6.65 -13.86
N LYS A 67 -3.37 5.53 -13.30
CA LYS A 67 -4.75 5.10 -13.32
C LYS A 67 -5.58 5.95 -12.35
N HIS A 68 -6.81 6.22 -12.72
CA HIS A 68 -7.71 6.96 -11.84
C HIS A 68 -7.95 6.18 -10.55
N VAL A 69 -7.99 6.86 -9.42
CA VAL A 69 -8.20 6.26 -8.09
C VAL A 69 -9.47 5.41 -8.01
N ARG A 70 -10.44 5.67 -8.88
CA ARG A 70 -11.66 4.86 -9.02
C ARG A 70 -11.33 3.38 -9.22
N HIS A 71 -10.27 3.05 -9.98
CA HIS A 71 -9.87 1.66 -10.20
C HIS A 71 -9.43 0.97 -8.92
N TYR A 72 -8.79 1.69 -8.03
CA TYR A 72 -8.44 1.19 -6.71
C TYR A 72 -9.70 1.02 -5.84
N LEU A 73 -10.57 2.01 -5.81
CA LEU A 73 -11.81 2.01 -5.02
C LEU A 73 -12.86 1.02 -5.54
N SER A 74 -12.87 0.72 -6.84
CA SER A 74 -13.76 -0.29 -7.44
C SER A 74 -13.19 -1.70 -7.38
N SER A 75 -11.98 -1.86 -6.87
CA SER A 75 -11.34 -3.16 -6.67
C SER A 75 -12.12 -3.99 -5.63
N PRO A 76 -11.84 -5.29 -5.52
CA PRO A 76 -12.46 -6.15 -4.50
C PRO A 76 -12.38 -5.60 -3.07
N LEU A 77 -11.38 -4.76 -2.80
CA LEU A 77 -11.25 -4.04 -1.53
C LEU A 77 -12.47 -3.16 -1.24
N ALA A 78 -12.88 -2.35 -2.22
CA ALA A 78 -14.00 -1.43 -2.03
C ALA A 78 -15.35 -2.13 -1.95
N ARG A 79 -15.49 -3.29 -2.59
CA ARG A 79 -16.71 -4.08 -2.49
C ARG A 79 -16.93 -4.63 -1.09
N SER A 80 -15.90 -5.04 -0.41
CA SER A 80 -16.00 -5.53 0.97
C SER A 80 -16.31 -4.41 1.95
N TYR A 81 -15.83 -3.21 1.67
CA TYR A 81 -16.10 -2.03 2.48
C TYR A 81 -17.53 -1.49 2.28
N ARG A 82 -18.07 -1.60 1.06
CA ARG A 82 -19.43 -1.14 0.74
C ARG A 82 -20.55 -2.04 1.25
N ARG A 83 -20.26 -3.23 1.71
CA ARG A 83 -21.23 -4.01 2.47
C ARG A 83 -21.10 -3.61 3.93
N PRO A 84 -21.94 -2.73 4.45
CA PRO A 84 -22.12 -2.71 5.88
C PRO A 84 -22.62 -4.13 6.21
N LYS A 85 -21.74 -4.98 6.71
CA LYS A 85 -22.25 -6.03 7.56
C LYS A 85 -23.14 -5.30 8.53
N ARG A 86 -24.41 -5.62 8.53
CA ARG A 86 -25.23 -5.34 9.70
C ARG A 86 -24.50 -6.01 10.85
N MET A 87 -23.57 -5.29 11.42
CA MET A 87 -23.06 -5.61 12.73
C MET A 87 -24.19 -5.26 13.68
N GLY A 88 -25.16 -6.21 13.80
CA GLY A 88 -26.15 -6.15 14.83
C GLY A 88 -25.59 -6.32 16.22
N ILE A 89 -24.30 -6.09 16.37
CA ILE A 89 -23.65 -6.46 17.62
C ILE A 89 -22.65 -5.42 17.96
N CYS A 90 -22.61 -4.45 18.32
CA CYS A 90 -21.54 -3.62 18.91
C CYS A 90 -21.86 -2.14 18.96
N HIS A 91 -23.10 -1.81 19.13
CA HIS A 91 -23.47 -0.47 19.55
C HIS A 91 -23.87 -0.40 21.02
N ARG A 92 -23.50 -1.41 21.81
CA ARG A 92 -23.62 -1.31 23.25
C ARG A 92 -22.28 -0.89 23.81
N GLY A 93 -22.17 0.37 24.17
CA GLY A 93 -21.21 0.75 25.16
C GLY A 93 -20.16 1.77 24.79
N TYR A 94 -20.32 2.54 23.75
CA TYR A 94 -19.43 3.68 23.53
C TYR A 94 -20.20 4.87 22.97
#